data_797b97644de1043c0b718edc3b1c056b
#
_entry.id   797b97644de1043c0b718edc3b1c056b
#
_cell.length_a   1.000
_cell.length_b   1.000
_cell.length_c   1.000
_cell.angle_alpha   90.00
_cell.angle_beta   90.00
_cell.angle_gamma   90.00
#
_symmetry.space_group_name_H-M   'P 1'
#
loop_
_entity.id
_entity.type
_entity.pdbx_description
1 polymer ?
#
loop_
_entity_poly.entity_id
_entity_poly.type
_entity_poly.pdbx_seq_one_letter_code
_entity_poly.pdbx_strand_id
1 'polypeptide(L)'
;MPYVKSNKIKLYYEETGKGYPIIFVHEFGSDLREWEQQVRHFSREYKCITFNARGYPPSEVPEDAKQYGYKHSVDDIANLMKELKINNAHIIGLSMGAYAALLFGLKYKKMAKSLVIAGVGSGAMPQHRKGFFSMANELADEFIKKGSKKVASIISNSGSRIQLKNKDLRGWLEFKKHLEEHSNIGSALTMQQYQALRPSLMDFENEFKRMNIPVLLAVGDEDELCLEINIYLKRHFLKLNE
;
A
#
# COMPACT_ATOMS: atom_id res chain seq x y z
N MET A 1 -12.87 -20.43 -3.50
CA MET A 1 -11.79 -19.57 -3.01
C MET A 1 -12.17 -18.12 -3.28
N PRO A 2 -11.93 -17.19 -2.36
CA PRO A 2 -12.38 -15.80 -2.48
C PRO A 2 -11.49 -15.01 -3.45
N TYR A 3 -11.89 -14.98 -4.71
CA TYR A 3 -11.26 -14.15 -5.74
C TYR A 3 -12.28 -13.20 -6.34
N VAL A 4 -11.85 -11.98 -6.60
CA VAL A 4 -12.59 -10.99 -7.41
C VAL A 4 -11.85 -10.69 -8.70
N LYS A 5 -12.59 -10.25 -9.72
CA LYS A 5 -11.97 -9.77 -10.96
C LYS A 5 -11.71 -8.27 -10.86
N SER A 6 -10.47 -7.87 -11.12
CA SER A 6 -10.12 -6.48 -11.37
C SER A 6 -9.60 -6.35 -12.79
N ASN A 7 -10.43 -5.86 -13.71
CA ASN A 7 -10.18 -5.90 -15.14
C ASN A 7 -9.93 -7.36 -15.62
N LYS A 8 -8.70 -7.67 -16.01
CA LYS A 8 -8.29 -9.01 -16.46
C LYS A 8 -7.58 -9.84 -15.39
N ILE A 9 -7.41 -9.30 -14.17
CA ILE A 9 -6.63 -9.88 -13.08
C ILE A 9 -7.55 -10.45 -12.01
N LYS A 10 -7.16 -11.58 -11.42
CA LYS A 10 -7.82 -12.15 -10.24
C LYS A 10 -7.09 -11.68 -8.98
N LEU A 11 -7.80 -11.02 -8.09
CA LEU A 11 -7.29 -10.62 -6.78
C LEU A 11 -7.84 -11.54 -5.71
N TYR A 12 -6.95 -12.10 -4.91
CA TYR A 12 -7.31 -12.86 -3.71
C TYR A 12 -7.66 -11.90 -2.58
N TYR A 13 -8.73 -12.19 -1.86
CA TYR A 13 -9.16 -11.40 -0.71
C TYR A 13 -9.68 -12.30 0.42
N GLU A 14 -9.75 -11.74 1.62
CA GLU A 14 -10.35 -12.35 2.79
C GLU A 14 -11.34 -11.39 3.44
N GLU A 15 -12.43 -11.94 3.99
CA GLU A 15 -13.43 -11.19 4.74
C GLU A 15 -13.55 -11.75 6.16
N THR A 16 -13.54 -10.85 7.15
CA THR A 16 -13.69 -11.22 8.56
C THR A 16 -14.60 -10.21 9.26
N GLY A 17 -15.51 -10.69 10.09
CA GLY A 17 -16.45 -9.85 10.83
C GLY A 17 -17.69 -9.46 10.02
N LYS A 18 -18.49 -8.59 10.63
CA LYS A 18 -19.74 -8.05 10.06
C LYS A 18 -19.87 -6.58 10.44
N GLY A 19 -20.63 -5.80 9.67
CA GLY A 19 -20.83 -4.39 9.94
C GLY A 19 -20.37 -3.51 8.79
N TYR A 20 -20.01 -2.27 9.11
CA TYR A 20 -19.55 -1.32 8.09
C TYR A 20 -18.19 -1.74 7.54
N PRO A 21 -17.97 -1.66 6.21
CA PRO A 21 -16.75 -2.21 5.60
C PRO A 21 -15.50 -1.36 5.84
N ILE A 22 -14.39 -2.05 6.12
CA ILE A 22 -13.03 -1.52 6.11
C ILE A 22 -12.24 -2.30 5.07
N ILE A 23 -11.59 -1.60 4.13
CA ILE A 23 -10.66 -2.19 3.16
C ILE A 23 -9.23 -1.89 3.61
N PHE A 24 -8.42 -2.92 3.75
CA PHE A 24 -7.01 -2.82 4.11
C PHE A 24 -6.12 -3.04 2.88
N VAL A 25 -5.18 -2.13 2.65
CA VAL A 25 -4.31 -2.10 1.46
C VAL A 25 -2.85 -2.17 1.92
N HIS A 26 -2.19 -3.29 1.64
CA HIS A 26 -0.86 -3.61 2.16
C HIS A 26 0.28 -2.82 1.52
N GLU A 27 1.43 -2.80 2.20
CA GLU A 27 2.67 -2.21 1.71
C GLU A 27 3.40 -3.09 0.68
N PHE A 28 4.50 -2.56 0.10
CA PHE A 28 5.31 -3.29 -0.88
C PHE A 28 5.94 -4.57 -0.31
N GLY A 29 6.52 -4.49 0.86
CA GLY A 29 7.28 -5.60 1.46
C GLY A 29 6.43 -6.65 2.16
N SER A 30 5.11 -6.53 2.10
CA SER A 30 4.17 -7.39 2.79
C SER A 30 2.99 -7.79 1.90
N ASP A 31 1.98 -8.40 2.49
CA ASP A 31 0.73 -8.82 1.86
C ASP A 31 -0.44 -8.70 2.84
N LEU A 32 -1.60 -9.27 2.51
CA LEU A 32 -2.80 -9.15 3.35
C LEU A 32 -2.57 -9.58 4.81
N ARG A 33 -1.58 -10.45 5.07
CA ARG A 33 -1.28 -10.99 6.41
C ARG A 33 -0.74 -9.92 7.38
N GLU A 34 -0.20 -8.82 6.88
CA GLU A 34 0.26 -7.71 7.75
C GLU A 34 -0.84 -7.12 8.60
N TRP A 35 -2.09 -7.27 8.17
CA TRP A 35 -3.28 -6.71 8.82
C TRP A 35 -3.92 -7.63 9.86
N GLU A 36 -3.32 -8.78 10.18
CA GLU A 36 -3.90 -9.77 11.10
C GLU A 36 -4.30 -9.15 12.45
N GLN A 37 -3.44 -8.31 13.02
CA GLN A 37 -3.71 -7.69 14.32
C GLN A 37 -4.88 -6.70 14.25
N GLN A 38 -4.93 -5.87 13.20
CA GLN A 38 -6.00 -4.91 12.95
C GLN A 38 -7.32 -5.63 12.65
N VAL A 39 -7.28 -6.66 11.81
CA VAL A 39 -8.46 -7.49 11.49
C VAL A 39 -9.01 -8.13 12.77
N ARG A 40 -8.16 -8.73 13.60
CA ARG A 40 -8.57 -9.31 14.88
C ARG A 40 -9.25 -8.31 15.82
N HIS A 41 -8.80 -7.05 15.80
CA HIS A 41 -9.41 -5.98 16.61
C HIS A 41 -10.73 -5.50 16.01
N PHE A 42 -10.69 -5.07 14.75
CA PHE A 42 -11.81 -4.38 14.11
C PHE A 42 -12.94 -5.31 13.67
N SER A 43 -12.69 -6.60 13.42
CA SER A 43 -13.72 -7.54 12.97
C SER A 43 -14.83 -7.79 14.00
N ARG A 44 -14.67 -7.31 15.23
CA ARG A 44 -15.71 -7.36 16.27
C ARG A 44 -16.91 -6.45 15.93
N GLU A 45 -16.69 -5.36 15.20
CA GLU A 45 -17.69 -4.34 14.90
C GLU A 45 -17.77 -3.99 13.40
N TYR A 46 -16.74 -4.32 12.65
CA TYR A 46 -16.61 -3.99 11.23
C TYR A 46 -16.47 -5.23 10.36
N LYS A 47 -16.88 -5.11 9.11
CA LYS A 47 -16.54 -6.07 8.06
C LYS A 47 -15.15 -5.73 7.52
N CYS A 48 -14.12 -6.42 7.98
CA CYS A 48 -12.75 -6.24 7.53
C CYS A 48 -12.50 -7.02 6.25
N ILE A 49 -11.96 -6.35 5.25
CA ILE A 49 -11.61 -6.92 3.95
C ILE A 49 -10.13 -6.63 3.69
N THR A 50 -9.35 -7.69 3.55
CA THR A 50 -7.94 -7.64 3.17
C THR A 50 -7.78 -8.28 1.80
N PHE A 51 -6.82 -7.86 1.02
CA PHE A 51 -6.55 -8.47 -0.28
C PHE A 51 -5.07 -8.37 -0.64
N ASN A 52 -4.61 -9.29 -1.47
CA ASN A 52 -3.29 -9.20 -2.08
C ASN A 52 -3.38 -8.40 -3.37
N ALA A 53 -2.53 -7.40 -3.50
CA ALA A 53 -2.41 -6.63 -4.74
C ALA A 53 -1.97 -7.53 -5.91
N ARG A 54 -2.16 -7.06 -7.13
CA ARG A 54 -1.59 -7.71 -8.32
C ARG A 54 -0.08 -7.88 -8.16
N GLY A 55 0.44 -9.03 -8.58
CA GLY A 55 1.84 -9.36 -8.40
C GLY A 55 2.17 -10.04 -7.07
N TYR A 56 1.21 -10.17 -6.15
CA TYR A 56 1.37 -10.78 -4.83
C TYR A 56 0.55 -12.07 -4.72
N PRO A 57 1.16 -13.26 -4.82
CA PRO A 57 0.43 -14.53 -4.65
C PRO A 57 -0.35 -14.58 -3.32
N PRO A 58 -1.54 -15.19 -3.29
CA PRO A 58 -2.19 -15.93 -4.37
C PRO A 58 -3.00 -15.10 -5.37
N SER A 59 -2.94 -13.76 -5.32
CA SER A 59 -3.40 -12.92 -6.44
C SER A 59 -2.57 -13.21 -7.69
N GLU A 60 -3.17 -12.94 -8.84
CA GLU A 60 -2.50 -13.16 -10.13
C GLU A 60 -1.24 -12.30 -10.26
N VAL A 61 -0.20 -12.90 -10.84
CA VAL A 61 1.10 -12.27 -11.12
C VAL A 61 1.25 -12.09 -12.63
N PRO A 62 0.79 -10.97 -13.18
CA PRO A 62 0.99 -10.70 -14.61
C PRO A 62 2.48 -10.55 -14.96
N GLU A 63 2.89 -11.10 -16.10
CA GLU A 63 4.25 -10.91 -16.62
C GLU A 63 4.36 -9.65 -17.50
N ASP A 64 3.25 -9.14 -18.01
CA ASP A 64 3.22 -7.90 -18.77
C ASP A 64 3.36 -6.68 -17.85
N ALA A 65 4.46 -5.94 -18.02
CA ALA A 65 4.76 -4.73 -17.26
C ALA A 65 3.64 -3.67 -17.33
N LYS A 66 2.89 -3.62 -18.44
CA LYS A 66 1.75 -2.70 -18.62
C LYS A 66 0.59 -2.98 -17.65
N GLN A 67 0.58 -4.14 -17.02
CA GLN A 67 -0.43 -4.50 -16.02
C GLN A 67 -0.10 -3.94 -14.62
N TYR A 68 1.05 -3.30 -14.43
CA TYR A 68 1.46 -2.69 -13.16
C TYR A 68 1.40 -1.17 -13.24
N GLY A 69 1.36 -0.53 -12.07
CA GLY A 69 1.38 0.92 -11.94
C GLY A 69 0.32 1.43 -10.96
N TYR A 70 0.52 2.64 -10.44
CA TYR A 70 -0.34 3.21 -9.41
C TYR A 70 -1.82 3.30 -9.81
N LYS A 71 -2.12 3.58 -11.08
CA LYS A 71 -3.50 3.66 -11.59
C LYS A 71 -4.23 2.32 -11.46
N HIS A 72 -3.53 1.22 -11.76
CA HIS A 72 -4.06 -0.12 -11.60
C HIS A 72 -4.35 -0.44 -10.14
N SER A 73 -3.43 -0.11 -9.22
CA SER A 73 -3.62 -0.34 -7.79
C SER A 73 -4.81 0.45 -7.23
N VAL A 74 -5.00 1.69 -7.68
CA VAL A 74 -6.18 2.50 -7.34
C VAL A 74 -7.48 1.85 -7.87
N ASP A 75 -7.46 1.38 -9.11
CA ASP A 75 -8.62 0.75 -9.75
C ASP A 75 -8.93 -0.63 -9.15
N ASP A 76 -7.91 -1.35 -8.66
CA ASP A 76 -8.07 -2.63 -7.98
C ASP A 76 -8.91 -2.50 -6.71
N ILE A 77 -8.69 -1.45 -5.90
CA ILE A 77 -9.52 -1.16 -4.72
C ILE A 77 -10.98 -0.94 -5.13
N ALA A 78 -11.21 -0.14 -6.18
CA ALA A 78 -12.56 0.15 -6.65
C ALA A 78 -13.26 -1.10 -7.22
N ASN A 79 -12.54 -1.91 -7.96
CA ASN A 79 -13.08 -3.13 -8.57
C ASN A 79 -13.36 -4.20 -7.50
N LEU A 80 -12.48 -4.37 -6.51
CA LEU A 80 -12.73 -5.21 -5.34
C LEU A 80 -14.06 -4.81 -4.66
N MET A 81 -14.23 -3.53 -4.37
CA MET A 81 -15.45 -3.03 -3.74
C MET A 81 -16.70 -3.27 -4.60
N LYS A 82 -16.62 -3.04 -5.92
CA LYS A 82 -17.74 -3.27 -6.85
C LYS A 82 -18.14 -4.75 -6.91
N GLU A 83 -17.18 -5.66 -7.04
CA GLU A 83 -17.43 -7.10 -7.07
C GLU A 83 -18.06 -7.59 -5.76
N LEU A 84 -17.65 -7.01 -4.62
CA LEU A 84 -18.21 -7.29 -3.30
C LEU A 84 -19.51 -6.51 -3.01
N LYS A 85 -20.01 -5.72 -3.97
CA LYS A 85 -21.22 -4.89 -3.84
C LYS A 85 -21.13 -3.89 -2.67
N ILE A 86 -19.95 -3.34 -2.45
CA ILE A 86 -19.68 -2.35 -1.41
C ILE A 86 -19.73 -0.97 -2.04
N ASN A 87 -20.71 -0.16 -1.64
CA ASN A 87 -20.91 1.19 -2.18
C ASN A 87 -19.87 2.18 -1.63
N ASN A 88 -19.53 2.08 -0.34
CA ASN A 88 -18.49 2.87 0.29
C ASN A 88 -17.88 2.13 1.51
N ALA A 89 -16.64 2.48 1.85
CA ALA A 89 -15.89 1.87 2.93
C ALA A 89 -14.89 2.84 3.57
N HIS A 90 -14.43 2.55 4.76
CA HIS A 90 -13.17 3.09 5.27
C HIS A 90 -12.02 2.40 4.53
N ILE A 91 -11.02 3.18 4.08
CA ILE A 91 -9.85 2.64 3.38
C ILE A 91 -8.62 2.91 4.23
N ILE A 92 -7.94 1.85 4.59
CA ILE A 92 -6.71 1.90 5.40
C ILE A 92 -5.57 1.38 4.54
N GLY A 93 -4.55 2.18 4.34
CA GLY A 93 -3.37 1.78 3.56
C GLY A 93 -2.07 2.04 4.29
N LEU A 94 -1.09 1.17 4.06
CA LEU A 94 0.27 1.33 4.55
C LEU A 94 1.24 1.51 3.39
N SER A 95 2.13 2.50 3.46
CA SER A 95 3.21 2.76 2.49
C SER A 95 2.73 2.79 1.03
N MET A 96 3.05 1.79 0.21
CA MET A 96 2.54 1.62 -1.15
C MET A 96 1.01 1.60 -1.18
N GLY A 97 0.40 0.87 -0.26
CA GLY A 97 -1.06 0.80 -0.12
C GLY A 97 -1.67 2.13 0.32
N ALA A 98 -0.95 2.90 1.16
CA ALA A 98 -1.37 4.25 1.54
C ALA A 98 -1.38 5.21 0.35
N TYR A 99 -0.38 5.12 -0.54
CA TYR A 99 -0.36 5.87 -1.78
C TYR A 99 -1.59 5.54 -2.66
N ALA A 100 -1.88 4.25 -2.84
CA ALA A 100 -3.06 3.82 -3.59
C ALA A 100 -4.38 4.29 -2.93
N ALA A 101 -4.50 4.14 -1.60
CA ALA A 101 -5.68 4.57 -0.84
C ALA A 101 -5.93 6.07 -0.93
N LEU A 102 -4.87 6.88 -0.88
CA LEU A 102 -4.96 8.33 -1.00
C LEU A 102 -5.47 8.76 -2.38
N LEU A 103 -4.90 8.21 -3.45
CA LEU A 103 -5.34 8.49 -4.81
C LEU A 103 -6.70 7.85 -5.13
N PHE A 104 -7.07 6.75 -4.46
CA PHE A 104 -8.42 6.22 -4.51
C PHE A 104 -9.44 7.26 -4.01
N GLY A 105 -9.14 7.92 -2.88
CA GLY A 105 -9.98 9.01 -2.36
C GLY A 105 -10.14 10.17 -3.34
N LEU A 106 -9.12 10.49 -4.14
CA LEU A 106 -9.23 11.49 -5.20
C LEU A 106 -10.12 11.03 -6.37
N LYS A 107 -9.90 9.80 -6.86
CA LYS A 107 -10.58 9.29 -8.05
C LYS A 107 -12.00 8.79 -7.76
N TYR A 108 -12.19 8.11 -6.64
CA TYR A 108 -13.43 7.43 -6.28
C TYR A 108 -14.08 8.02 -5.02
N LYS A 109 -14.21 9.35 -4.96
CA LYS A 109 -14.66 10.14 -3.80
C LYS A 109 -15.90 9.58 -3.10
N LYS A 110 -16.88 9.09 -3.87
CA LYS A 110 -18.15 8.56 -3.32
C LYS A 110 -18.00 7.18 -2.69
N MET A 111 -16.91 6.48 -2.98
CA MET A 111 -16.64 5.14 -2.45
C MET A 111 -15.77 5.16 -1.19
N ALA A 112 -15.13 6.28 -0.86
CA ALA A 112 -14.34 6.44 0.35
C ALA A 112 -15.15 7.16 1.44
N LYS A 113 -15.40 6.48 2.55
CA LYS A 113 -16.02 7.07 3.75
C LYS A 113 -15.02 7.88 4.57
N SER A 114 -13.84 7.33 4.76
CA SER A 114 -12.65 7.98 5.32
C SER A 114 -11.40 7.25 4.87
N LEU A 115 -10.25 7.88 5.03
CA LEU A 115 -8.94 7.33 4.71
C LEU A 115 -8.05 7.30 5.95
N VAL A 116 -7.34 6.20 6.16
CA VAL A 116 -6.19 6.13 7.06
C VAL A 116 -4.96 5.87 6.20
N ILE A 117 -4.02 6.81 6.21
CA ILE A 117 -2.87 6.87 5.32
C ILE A 117 -1.62 6.76 6.20
N ALA A 118 -1.06 5.56 6.27
CA ALA A 118 0.07 5.26 7.14
C ALA A 118 1.39 5.18 6.36
N GLY A 119 2.43 5.87 6.82
CA GLY A 119 3.79 5.80 6.27
C GLY A 119 3.88 6.06 4.77
N VAL A 120 3.10 7.03 4.25
CA VAL A 120 3.09 7.35 2.81
C VAL A 120 4.19 8.33 2.47
N GLY A 121 4.79 8.19 1.29
CA GLY A 121 5.49 9.30 0.66
C GLY A 121 6.97 9.14 0.38
N SER A 122 7.59 7.97 0.60
CA SER A 122 8.97 7.73 0.19
C SER A 122 9.22 8.17 -1.26
N GLY A 123 10.23 9.01 -1.48
CA GLY A 123 10.56 9.56 -2.79
C GLY A 123 9.60 10.64 -3.30
N ALA A 124 8.64 11.14 -2.50
CA ALA A 124 7.72 12.19 -2.91
C ALA A 124 8.37 13.58 -2.89
N MET A 125 9.27 13.83 -1.94
CA MET A 125 10.01 15.11 -1.89
C MET A 125 10.99 15.25 -3.06
N PRO A 126 11.09 16.43 -3.68
CA PRO A 126 11.91 16.64 -4.89
C PRO A 126 13.36 16.19 -4.73
N GLN A 127 13.98 16.48 -3.58
CA GLN A 127 15.36 16.11 -3.29
C GLN A 127 15.58 14.60 -3.21
N HIS A 128 14.56 13.81 -2.88
CA HIS A 128 14.62 12.37 -2.75
C HIS A 128 14.17 11.61 -4.01
N ARG A 129 13.56 12.31 -4.98
CA ARG A 129 12.91 11.68 -6.15
C ARG A 129 13.85 10.84 -6.98
N LYS A 130 15.02 11.40 -7.35
CA LYS A 130 16.01 10.71 -8.18
C LYS A 130 16.58 9.48 -7.47
N GLY A 131 16.94 9.62 -6.20
CA GLY A 131 17.47 8.52 -5.41
C GLY A 131 16.45 7.38 -5.25
N PHE A 132 15.19 7.72 -4.99
CA PHE A 132 14.12 6.73 -4.88
C PHE A 132 13.88 5.99 -6.20
N PHE A 133 13.91 6.70 -7.33
CA PHE A 133 13.79 6.08 -8.66
C PHE A 133 14.92 5.07 -8.92
N SER A 134 16.18 5.45 -8.66
CA SER A 134 17.34 4.55 -8.81
C SER A 134 17.22 3.33 -7.91
N MET A 135 16.96 3.55 -6.61
CA MET A 135 16.79 2.48 -5.63
C MET A 135 15.67 1.50 -6.03
N ALA A 136 14.55 2.01 -6.53
CA ALA A 136 13.42 1.16 -6.93
C ALA A 136 13.81 0.25 -8.12
N ASN A 137 14.54 0.77 -9.11
CA ASN A 137 15.00 -0.04 -10.25
C ASN A 137 16.09 -1.03 -9.84
N GLU A 138 17.05 -0.62 -9.01
CA GLU A 138 18.08 -1.50 -8.48
C GLU A 138 17.46 -2.66 -7.69
N LEU A 139 16.48 -2.36 -6.84
CA LEU A 139 15.80 -3.39 -6.05
C LEU A 139 14.99 -4.35 -6.95
N ALA A 140 14.36 -3.84 -8.01
CA ALA A 140 13.70 -4.69 -8.99
C ALA A 140 14.68 -5.66 -9.68
N ASP A 141 15.84 -5.16 -10.07
CA ASP A 141 16.92 -5.98 -10.63
C ASP A 141 17.40 -7.06 -9.63
N GLU A 142 17.50 -6.70 -8.34
CA GLU A 142 17.88 -7.65 -7.29
C GLU A 142 16.84 -8.79 -7.14
N PHE A 143 15.54 -8.48 -7.23
CA PHE A 143 14.49 -9.51 -7.22
C PHE A 143 14.64 -10.49 -8.40
N ILE A 144 14.94 -9.99 -9.57
CA ILE A 144 15.16 -10.86 -10.77
C ILE A 144 16.44 -11.67 -10.65
N LYS A 145 17.54 -11.04 -10.21
CA LYS A 145 18.87 -11.68 -10.16
C LYS A 145 19.05 -12.62 -8.98
N LYS A 146 18.54 -12.25 -7.81
CA LYS A 146 18.79 -12.96 -6.55
C LYS A 146 17.58 -13.67 -5.96
N GLY A 147 16.37 -13.32 -6.41
CA GLY A 147 15.11 -13.85 -5.92
C GLY A 147 14.67 -13.29 -4.57
N SER A 148 13.38 -13.45 -4.27
CA SER A 148 12.72 -12.87 -3.08
C SER A 148 13.39 -13.30 -1.77
N LYS A 149 13.86 -14.53 -1.66
CA LYS A 149 14.53 -15.03 -0.45
C LYS A 149 15.79 -14.24 -0.09
N LYS A 150 16.62 -13.88 -1.07
CA LYS A 150 17.82 -13.06 -0.84
C LYS A 150 17.47 -11.60 -0.57
N VAL A 151 16.54 -11.07 -1.35
CA VAL A 151 16.09 -9.67 -1.22
C VAL A 151 15.39 -9.44 0.11
N ALA A 152 14.62 -10.40 0.60
CA ALA A 152 14.00 -10.34 1.94
C ALA A 152 15.03 -10.15 3.05
N SER A 153 16.20 -10.80 2.96
CA SER A 153 17.29 -10.58 3.90
C SER A 153 17.88 -9.17 3.83
N ILE A 154 17.90 -8.54 2.66
CA ILE A 154 18.38 -7.17 2.48
C ILE A 154 17.35 -6.20 3.07
N ILE A 155 16.08 -6.30 2.66
CA ILE A 155 15.02 -5.38 3.09
C ILE A 155 14.77 -5.49 4.59
N SER A 156 14.70 -6.69 5.15
CA SER A 156 14.43 -6.89 6.58
C SER A 156 15.51 -6.33 7.51
N ASN A 157 16.73 -6.13 7.02
CA ASN A 157 17.82 -5.51 7.77
C ASN A 157 18.08 -4.05 7.35
N SER A 158 17.23 -3.44 6.53
CA SER A 158 17.34 -2.03 6.17
C SER A 158 16.98 -1.11 7.34
N GLY A 159 17.40 0.17 7.26
CA GLY A 159 17.09 1.17 8.30
C GLY A 159 15.60 1.30 8.60
N SER A 160 14.73 1.17 7.60
CA SER A 160 13.27 1.22 7.79
C SER A 160 12.69 0.04 8.58
N ARG A 161 13.45 -1.04 8.83
CA ARG A 161 13.00 -2.26 9.53
C ARG A 161 13.75 -2.53 10.83
N ILE A 162 14.79 -1.76 11.13
CA ILE A 162 15.60 -2.00 12.34
C ILE A 162 14.79 -1.80 13.62
N GLN A 163 13.88 -0.84 13.65
CA GLN A 163 13.01 -0.60 14.80
C GLN A 163 12.01 -1.75 15.02
N LEU A 164 11.45 -2.30 13.95
CA LEU A 164 10.61 -3.49 14.05
C LEU A 164 11.40 -4.65 14.66
N LYS A 165 12.63 -4.89 14.16
CA LYS A 165 13.51 -5.94 14.70
C LYS A 165 13.82 -5.76 16.18
N ASN A 166 14.05 -4.53 16.62
CA ASN A 166 14.40 -4.23 18.01
C ASN A 166 13.19 -4.30 18.96
N LYS A 167 12.01 -3.89 18.48
CA LYS A 167 10.80 -3.78 19.32
C LYS A 167 9.93 -5.05 19.26
N ASP A 168 9.91 -5.75 18.12
CA ASP A 168 9.13 -6.96 17.89
C ASP A 168 9.88 -7.93 16.97
N LEU A 169 10.78 -8.71 17.57
CA LEU A 169 11.57 -9.71 16.85
C LEU A 169 10.68 -10.76 16.15
N ARG A 170 9.55 -11.14 16.77
CA ARG A 170 8.62 -12.10 16.18
C ARG A 170 7.96 -11.52 14.91
N GLY A 171 7.40 -10.33 14.99
CA GLY A 171 6.81 -9.64 13.84
C GLY A 171 7.84 -9.38 12.74
N TRP A 172 9.11 -9.10 13.09
CA TRP A 172 10.19 -8.97 12.12
C TRP A 172 10.51 -10.30 11.40
N LEU A 173 10.52 -11.42 12.11
CA LEU A 173 10.71 -12.75 11.52
C LEU A 173 9.55 -13.13 10.60
N GLU A 174 8.30 -12.84 11.00
CA GLU A 174 7.11 -13.05 10.19
C GLU A 174 7.15 -12.19 8.92
N PHE A 175 7.45 -10.90 9.04
CA PHE A 175 7.65 -9.99 7.90
C PHE A 175 8.68 -10.54 6.90
N LYS A 176 9.86 -10.92 7.39
CA LYS A 176 10.92 -11.49 6.54
C LYS A 176 10.45 -12.76 5.82
N LYS A 177 9.80 -13.67 6.53
CA LYS A 177 9.27 -14.91 5.98
C LYS A 177 8.23 -14.64 4.89
N HIS A 178 7.27 -13.73 5.12
CA HIS A 178 6.26 -13.39 4.14
C HIS A 178 6.90 -12.81 2.87
N LEU A 179 7.88 -11.93 3.00
CA LEU A 179 8.59 -11.35 1.87
C LEU A 179 9.40 -12.41 1.09
N GLU A 180 9.94 -13.45 1.75
CA GLU A 180 10.60 -14.58 1.08
C GLU A 180 9.67 -15.38 0.14
N GLU A 181 8.35 -15.33 0.40
CA GLU A 181 7.31 -16.02 -0.35
C GLU A 181 6.79 -15.21 -1.56
N HIS A 182 7.20 -13.95 -1.69
CA HIS A 182 6.76 -13.08 -2.78
C HIS A 182 7.26 -13.57 -4.15
N SER A 183 6.49 -13.27 -5.19
CA SER A 183 6.91 -13.49 -6.58
C SER A 183 8.07 -12.56 -6.96
N ASN A 184 9.15 -13.13 -7.50
CA ASN A 184 10.29 -12.34 -8.00
C ASN A 184 9.84 -11.36 -9.10
N ILE A 185 9.07 -11.84 -10.08
CA ILE A 185 8.55 -11.03 -11.19
C ILE A 185 7.56 -10.00 -10.68
N GLY A 186 6.60 -10.42 -9.83
CA GLY A 186 5.59 -9.51 -9.25
C GLY A 186 6.23 -8.37 -8.48
N SER A 187 7.20 -8.67 -7.61
CA SER A 187 7.92 -7.66 -6.83
C SER A 187 8.76 -6.74 -7.72
N ALA A 188 9.48 -7.29 -8.69
CA ALA A 188 10.29 -6.50 -9.62
C ALA A 188 9.42 -5.53 -10.44
N LEU A 189 8.33 -6.02 -11.04
CA LEU A 189 7.43 -5.17 -11.83
C LEU A 189 6.70 -4.14 -10.98
N THR A 190 6.35 -4.47 -9.73
CA THR A 190 5.79 -3.50 -8.79
C THR A 190 6.80 -2.38 -8.49
N MET A 191 8.07 -2.71 -8.28
CA MET A 191 9.10 -1.69 -8.07
C MET A 191 9.32 -0.82 -9.30
N GLN A 192 9.48 -1.41 -10.49
CA GLN A 192 9.75 -0.67 -11.73
C GLN A 192 8.56 0.16 -12.19
N GLN A 193 7.36 -0.43 -12.25
CA GLN A 193 6.21 0.19 -12.93
C GLN A 193 5.30 0.98 -11.98
N TYR A 194 5.32 0.65 -10.69
CA TYR A 194 4.53 1.38 -9.71
C TYR A 194 5.41 2.31 -8.87
N GLN A 195 6.36 1.77 -8.11
CA GLN A 195 7.12 2.57 -7.17
C GLN A 195 8.01 3.62 -7.89
N ALA A 196 8.78 3.20 -8.88
CA ALA A 196 9.67 4.10 -9.62
C ALA A 196 8.91 5.17 -10.42
N LEU A 197 7.81 4.79 -11.08
CA LEU A 197 7.11 5.65 -12.04
C LEU A 197 5.92 6.42 -11.46
N ARG A 198 5.52 6.17 -10.22
CA ARG A 198 4.41 6.91 -9.60
C ARG A 198 4.75 8.42 -9.52
N PRO A 199 3.80 9.32 -9.78
CA PRO A 199 3.97 10.75 -9.55
C PRO A 199 4.31 11.08 -8.10
N SER A 200 4.89 12.24 -7.86
CA SER A 200 4.99 12.77 -6.50
C SER A 200 3.60 13.05 -5.93
N LEU A 201 3.42 12.89 -4.62
CA LEU A 201 2.19 13.34 -3.97
C LEU A 201 2.00 14.85 -4.08
N MET A 202 3.09 15.62 -4.22
CA MET A 202 3.03 17.06 -4.42
C MET A 202 2.38 17.45 -5.74
N ASP A 203 2.44 16.56 -6.76
CA ASP A 203 1.82 16.80 -8.06
C ASP A 203 0.28 16.83 -7.98
N PHE A 204 -0.31 16.37 -6.86
CA PHE A 204 -1.75 16.33 -6.61
C PHE A 204 -2.22 17.39 -5.59
N GLU A 205 -1.41 18.41 -5.29
CA GLU A 205 -1.72 19.40 -4.25
C GLU A 205 -3.10 20.05 -4.45
N ASN A 206 -3.41 20.45 -5.69
CA ASN A 206 -4.69 21.11 -5.99
C ASN A 206 -5.90 20.18 -5.81
N GLU A 207 -5.76 18.91 -6.14
CA GLU A 207 -6.78 17.90 -5.94
C GLU A 207 -7.00 17.64 -4.46
N PHE A 208 -5.92 17.57 -3.71
CA PHE A 208 -5.96 17.37 -2.27
C PHE A 208 -6.65 18.53 -1.54
N LYS A 209 -6.36 19.78 -1.86
CA LYS A 209 -7.05 20.96 -1.31
C LYS A 209 -8.58 20.93 -1.51
N ARG A 210 -9.06 20.18 -2.49
CA ARG A 210 -10.49 20.02 -2.80
C ARG A 210 -11.08 18.73 -2.26
N MET A 211 -10.29 17.93 -1.56
CA MET A 211 -10.77 16.65 -1.01
C MET A 211 -11.50 16.90 0.31
N ASN A 212 -12.77 16.48 0.38
CA ASN A 212 -13.62 16.63 1.55
C ASN A 212 -13.85 15.29 2.30
N ILE A 213 -12.97 14.31 2.08
CA ILE A 213 -13.01 13.02 2.77
C ILE A 213 -12.19 13.16 4.05
N PRO A 214 -12.68 12.69 5.21
CA PRO A 214 -11.88 12.64 6.41
C PRO A 214 -10.61 11.80 6.21
N VAL A 215 -9.44 12.36 6.52
CA VAL A 215 -8.14 11.69 6.40
C VAL A 215 -7.41 11.71 7.72
N LEU A 216 -6.97 10.53 8.16
CA LEU A 216 -5.98 10.38 9.22
C LEU A 216 -4.62 10.10 8.57
N LEU A 217 -3.63 10.94 8.84
CA LEU A 217 -2.24 10.68 8.50
C LEU A 217 -1.55 10.06 9.71
N ALA A 218 -0.91 8.91 9.51
CA ALA A 218 -0.10 8.23 10.52
C ALA A 218 1.32 8.03 9.99
N VAL A 219 2.32 8.50 10.73
CA VAL A 219 3.73 8.36 10.35
C VAL A 219 4.56 8.18 11.63
N GLY A 220 5.55 7.28 11.57
CA GLY A 220 6.53 7.14 12.65
C GLY A 220 7.46 8.35 12.71
N ASP A 221 7.84 8.75 13.90
CA ASP A 221 8.76 9.86 14.14
C ASP A 221 10.20 9.57 13.66
N GLU A 222 10.55 8.30 13.49
CA GLU A 222 11.83 7.84 12.95
C GLU A 222 11.74 7.45 11.45
N ASP A 223 10.58 7.61 10.80
CA ASP A 223 10.40 7.37 9.36
C ASP A 223 10.79 8.61 8.55
N GLU A 224 12.09 8.90 8.49
CA GLU A 224 12.66 10.08 7.82
C GLU A 224 12.20 10.21 6.36
N LEU A 225 12.03 9.10 5.65
CA LEU A 225 11.62 9.10 4.24
C LEU A 225 10.17 9.56 4.04
N CYS A 226 9.34 9.46 5.07
CA CYS A 226 7.92 9.76 5.01
C CYS A 226 7.52 10.97 5.89
N LEU A 227 8.30 11.31 6.91
CA LEU A 227 7.92 12.33 7.89
C LEU A 227 7.69 13.69 7.24
N GLU A 228 8.64 14.19 6.45
CA GLU A 228 8.57 15.51 5.82
C GLU A 228 7.33 15.65 4.92
N ILE A 229 7.08 14.67 4.06
CA ILE A 229 5.92 14.70 3.17
C ILE A 229 4.59 14.59 3.94
N ASN A 230 4.52 13.84 5.03
CA ASN A 230 3.31 13.77 5.84
C ASN A 230 3.01 15.10 6.56
N ILE A 231 4.03 15.83 7.01
CA ILE A 231 3.89 17.20 7.52
C ILE A 231 3.39 18.13 6.40
N TYR A 232 3.97 18.03 5.21
CA TYR A 232 3.52 18.79 4.05
C TYR A 232 2.05 18.51 3.71
N LEU A 233 1.67 17.23 3.61
CA LEU A 233 0.32 16.81 3.35
C LEU A 233 -0.67 17.36 4.39
N LYS A 234 -0.33 17.30 5.68
CA LYS A 234 -1.16 17.85 6.74
C LYS A 234 -1.41 19.35 6.56
N ARG A 235 -0.39 20.10 6.19
CA ARG A 235 -0.51 21.57 6.00
C ARG A 235 -1.36 21.95 4.79
N HIS A 236 -1.40 21.10 3.77
CA HIS A 236 -2.02 21.43 2.48
C HIS A 236 -3.33 20.68 2.21
N PHE A 237 -3.56 19.54 2.87
CA PHE A 237 -4.77 18.77 2.68
C PHE A 237 -5.96 19.20 3.51
N LEU A 238 -5.70 19.59 4.70
CA LEU A 238 -6.75 19.69 5.68
C LEU A 238 -7.23 21.13 5.74
N LYS A 239 -8.42 21.37 5.24
CA LYS A 239 -9.32 22.22 6.01
C LYS A 239 -9.49 21.48 7.34
N LEU A 240 -8.66 21.82 8.34
CA LEU A 240 -8.94 21.49 9.72
C LEU A 240 -10.35 22.01 9.94
N ASN A 241 -11.29 21.12 10.27
CA ASN A 241 -12.50 21.53 10.92
C ASN A 241 -12.01 22.10 12.27
N GLU A 242 -11.99 23.42 12.37
CA GLU A 242 -11.89 24.18 13.60
C GLU A 242 -13.07 23.83 14.51
#